data_1b1151cb64ea86607ab5721290af0dea
#
_entry.id   1b1151cb64ea86607ab5721290af0dea
#
_cell.length_a   1.000
_cell.length_b   1.000
_cell.length_c   1.000
_cell.angle_alpha   90.00
_cell.angle_beta   90.00
_cell.angle_gamma   90.00
#
_symmetry.space_group_name_H-M   'P 1'
#
loop_
_entity.id
_entity.type
_entity.pdbx_description
1 polymer ?
#
loop_
_entity_poly.entity_id
_entity_poly.type
_entity_poly.pdbx_seq_one_letter_code
_entity_poly.pdbx_strand_id
1 'polypeptide(L)'
;ALTVGAQMVEQLLIHTDLSKVQAKELSIEMLDRVGITEPARRFNQYVFEYSGGMRQRAMIAMALSTKPRLLIADEPTTALDVTIQRQVIDLMKELVAEFGMSILFITHDLGVIAQTADRVAVMYLGRILERGPVRDVLRYPAHAYTRGLLNALPKLDDLDAPLTPIPGDIPSPL
;
A
#
# COMPACT_ATOMS: atom_id res chain seq x y z
N ALA A 1 16.55 -19.23 7.29
CA ALA A 1 16.02 -17.93 6.85
C ALA A 1 16.86 -17.41 5.68
N LEU A 2 16.27 -16.72 4.72
CA LEU A 2 16.96 -16.08 3.60
C LEU A 2 17.19 -14.59 3.92
N THR A 3 18.30 -14.04 3.42
CA THR A 3 18.53 -12.59 3.46
C THR A 3 17.53 -11.88 2.52
N VAL A 4 17.33 -10.57 2.71
CA VAL A 4 16.47 -9.76 1.84
C VAL A 4 16.93 -9.87 0.39
N GLY A 5 18.23 -9.75 0.13
CA GLY A 5 18.78 -9.87 -1.21
C GLY A 5 18.61 -11.26 -1.83
N ALA A 6 18.73 -12.32 -1.03
CA ALA A 6 18.50 -13.68 -1.54
C ALA A 6 17.05 -13.87 -2.00
N GLN A 7 16.08 -13.34 -1.26
CA GLN A 7 14.65 -13.39 -1.64
C GLN A 7 14.37 -12.57 -2.92
N MET A 8 14.96 -11.38 -3.05
CA MET A 8 14.82 -10.56 -4.26
C MET A 8 15.42 -11.22 -5.49
N VAL A 9 16.63 -11.79 -5.35
CA VAL A 9 17.30 -12.50 -6.45
C VAL A 9 16.51 -13.73 -6.87
N GLU A 10 16.01 -14.52 -5.93
CA GLU A 10 15.18 -15.70 -6.22
C GLU A 10 13.95 -15.32 -7.03
N GLN A 11 13.21 -14.28 -6.61
CA GLN A 11 12.05 -13.79 -7.35
C GLN A 11 12.41 -13.35 -8.77
N LEU A 12 13.50 -12.59 -8.93
CA LEU A 12 13.93 -12.12 -10.25
C LEU A 12 14.33 -13.27 -11.17
N LEU A 13 15.03 -14.28 -10.66
CA LEU A 13 15.42 -15.46 -11.45
C LEU A 13 14.21 -16.31 -11.87
N ILE A 14 13.12 -16.32 -11.08
CA ILE A 14 11.90 -17.05 -11.42
C ILE A 14 11.07 -16.31 -12.48
N HIS A 15 11.03 -14.96 -12.42
CA HIS A 15 10.09 -14.15 -13.21
C HIS A 15 10.74 -13.37 -14.36
N THR A 16 12.05 -13.47 -14.55
CA THR A 16 12.78 -12.75 -15.61
C THR A 16 13.90 -13.64 -16.18
N ASP A 17 14.44 -13.25 -17.32
CA ASP A 17 15.59 -13.92 -17.96
C ASP A 17 16.95 -13.36 -17.48
N LEU A 18 16.99 -12.70 -16.34
CA LEU A 18 18.22 -12.11 -15.79
C LEU A 18 19.18 -13.20 -15.29
N SER A 19 20.48 -12.99 -15.50
CA SER A 19 21.51 -13.76 -14.83
C SER A 19 21.54 -13.42 -13.32
N LYS A 20 22.12 -14.31 -12.52
CA LYS A 20 22.25 -14.09 -11.06
C LYS A 20 23.00 -12.80 -10.72
N VAL A 21 23.97 -12.39 -11.53
CA VAL A 21 24.73 -11.14 -11.35
C VAL A 21 23.80 -9.96 -11.60
N GLN A 22 23.09 -9.93 -12.72
CA GLN A 22 22.13 -8.88 -13.06
C GLN A 22 20.99 -8.78 -12.04
N ALA A 23 20.45 -9.92 -11.59
CA ALA A 23 19.43 -9.95 -10.56
C ALA A 23 19.91 -9.34 -9.23
N LYS A 24 21.17 -9.61 -8.85
CA LYS A 24 21.77 -8.98 -7.65
C LYS A 24 21.93 -7.46 -7.82
N GLU A 25 22.45 -7.03 -8.95
CA GLU A 25 22.64 -5.59 -9.25
C GLU A 25 21.30 -4.85 -9.23
N LEU A 26 20.29 -5.38 -9.92
CA LEU A 26 18.95 -4.81 -9.92
C LEU A 26 18.32 -4.80 -8.52
N SER A 27 18.54 -5.85 -7.72
CA SER A 27 18.02 -5.88 -6.35
C SER A 27 18.61 -4.77 -5.49
N ILE A 28 19.92 -4.51 -5.59
CA ILE A 28 20.60 -3.43 -4.86
C ILE A 28 20.10 -2.06 -5.35
N GLU A 29 19.94 -1.88 -6.67
CA GLU A 29 19.39 -0.67 -7.26
C GLU A 29 17.96 -0.41 -6.74
N MET A 30 17.11 -1.43 -6.71
CA MET A 30 15.73 -1.29 -6.23
C MET A 30 15.66 -0.95 -4.73
N LEU A 31 16.56 -1.50 -3.91
CA LEU A 31 16.67 -1.12 -2.49
C LEU A 31 17.09 0.35 -2.33
N ASP A 32 17.98 0.85 -3.17
CA ASP A 32 18.38 2.26 -3.20
C ASP A 32 17.20 3.16 -3.61
N ARG A 33 16.49 2.82 -4.67
CA ARG A 33 15.32 3.56 -5.18
C ARG A 33 14.22 3.73 -4.14
N VAL A 34 14.00 2.73 -3.29
CA VAL A 34 13.01 2.86 -2.20
C VAL A 34 13.59 3.58 -0.97
N GLY A 35 14.79 4.12 -1.06
CA GLY A 35 15.41 4.91 -0.01
C GLY A 35 15.97 4.09 1.16
N ILE A 36 16.41 2.86 0.92
CA ILE A 36 17.16 2.08 1.92
C ILE A 36 18.62 2.52 1.87
N THR A 37 19.10 3.08 2.98
CA THR A 37 20.50 3.50 3.13
C THR A 37 21.44 2.30 3.13
N GLU A 38 22.64 2.43 2.54
CA GLU A 38 23.64 1.35 2.42
C GLU A 38 23.06 0.07 1.74
N PRO A 39 22.41 0.16 0.56
CA PRO A 39 21.64 -0.94 -0.01
C PRO A 39 22.47 -2.22 -0.22
N ALA A 40 23.74 -2.09 -0.61
CA ALA A 40 24.64 -3.24 -0.81
C ALA A 40 24.95 -3.99 0.51
N ARG A 41 25.04 -3.28 1.64
CA ARG A 41 25.17 -3.89 2.96
C ARG A 41 23.88 -4.53 3.40
N ARG A 42 22.76 -3.77 3.28
CA ARG A 42 21.43 -4.22 3.67
C ARG A 42 20.97 -5.43 2.86
N PHE A 43 21.33 -5.54 1.60
CA PHE A 43 21.08 -6.70 0.76
C PHE A 43 21.47 -8.04 1.43
N ASN A 44 22.55 -8.06 2.22
CA ASN A 44 23.03 -9.25 2.89
C ASN A 44 22.42 -9.49 4.28
N GLN A 45 21.52 -8.62 4.73
CA GLN A 45 20.87 -8.73 6.04
C GLN A 45 19.58 -9.54 5.97
N TYR A 46 19.16 -10.04 7.13
CA TYR A 46 17.89 -10.72 7.30
C TYR A 46 16.76 -9.73 7.58
N VAL A 47 15.52 -10.14 7.28
CA VAL A 47 14.33 -9.30 7.47
C VAL A 47 14.17 -8.81 8.91
N PHE A 48 14.55 -9.61 9.91
CA PHE A 48 14.44 -9.21 11.33
C PHE A 48 15.44 -8.11 11.75
N GLU A 49 16.49 -7.87 10.96
CA GLU A 49 17.43 -6.76 11.17
C GLU A 49 16.93 -5.43 10.61
N TYR A 50 15.80 -5.44 9.89
CA TYR A 50 15.17 -4.24 9.30
C TYR A 50 14.15 -3.64 10.27
N SER A 51 14.07 -2.30 10.32
CA SER A 51 12.94 -1.61 10.95
C SER A 51 11.62 -1.88 10.20
N GLY A 52 10.48 -1.57 10.82
CA GLY A 52 9.17 -1.72 10.16
C GLY A 52 9.08 -1.01 8.82
N GLY A 53 9.49 0.26 8.77
CA GLY A 53 9.52 1.04 7.53
C GLY A 53 10.51 0.51 6.50
N MET A 54 11.67 -0.01 6.92
CA MET A 54 12.62 -0.65 5.99
C MET A 54 12.05 -1.95 5.41
N ARG A 55 11.35 -2.76 6.20
CA ARG A 55 10.68 -3.99 5.70
C ARG A 55 9.66 -3.64 4.63
N GLN A 56 8.84 -2.62 4.89
CA GLN A 56 7.84 -2.17 3.93
C GLN A 56 8.46 -1.67 2.63
N ARG A 57 9.50 -0.83 2.72
CA ARG A 57 10.25 -0.37 1.55
C ARG A 57 10.88 -1.53 0.77
N ALA A 58 11.46 -2.52 1.46
CA ALA A 58 12.03 -3.70 0.81
C ALA A 58 10.96 -4.56 0.11
N MET A 59 9.77 -4.71 0.70
CA MET A 59 8.64 -5.39 0.06
C MET A 59 8.19 -4.65 -1.22
N ILE A 60 8.13 -3.32 -1.19
CA ILE A 60 7.83 -2.50 -2.37
C ILE A 60 8.92 -2.69 -3.43
N ALA A 61 10.21 -2.59 -3.06
CA ALA A 61 11.33 -2.83 -3.97
C ALA A 61 11.22 -4.21 -4.64
N MET A 62 10.93 -5.24 -3.86
CA MET A 62 10.73 -6.60 -4.35
C MET A 62 9.56 -6.68 -5.34
N ALA A 63 8.39 -6.17 -4.99
CA ALA A 63 7.22 -6.18 -5.85
C ALA A 63 7.44 -5.44 -7.18
N LEU A 64 8.20 -4.34 -7.15
CA LEU A 64 8.46 -3.49 -8.32
C LEU A 64 9.62 -3.97 -9.19
N SER A 65 10.52 -4.81 -8.67
CA SER A 65 11.71 -5.27 -9.38
C SER A 65 11.41 -6.02 -10.68
N THR A 66 10.23 -6.64 -10.78
CA THR A 66 9.75 -7.34 -11.99
C THR A 66 8.99 -6.42 -12.95
N LYS A 67 8.90 -5.12 -12.67
CA LYS A 67 8.18 -4.10 -13.47
C LYS A 67 6.75 -4.52 -13.82
N PRO A 68 5.89 -4.80 -12.85
CA PRO A 68 4.53 -5.25 -13.09
C PRO A 68 3.69 -4.13 -13.72
N ARG A 69 2.67 -4.48 -14.49
CA ARG A 69 1.68 -3.52 -15.00
C ARG A 69 0.65 -3.09 -13.94
N LEU A 70 0.43 -3.95 -12.95
CA LEU A 70 -0.49 -3.74 -11.83
C LEU A 70 0.20 -4.16 -10.53
N LEU A 71 0.22 -3.25 -9.55
CA LEU A 71 0.61 -3.53 -8.17
C LEU A 71 -0.65 -3.67 -7.31
N ILE A 72 -0.78 -4.77 -6.59
CA ILE A 72 -1.82 -4.94 -5.57
C ILE A 72 -1.19 -4.68 -4.20
N ALA A 73 -1.66 -3.64 -3.53
CA ALA A 73 -1.19 -3.22 -2.21
C ALA A 73 -2.30 -3.43 -1.18
N ASP A 74 -2.23 -4.53 -0.45
CA ASP A 74 -3.18 -4.91 0.57
C ASP A 74 -2.68 -4.45 1.94
N GLU A 75 -3.35 -3.46 2.53
CA GLU A 75 -3.01 -2.83 3.82
C GLU A 75 -1.52 -2.43 3.92
N PRO A 76 -0.94 -1.74 2.91
CA PRO A 76 0.51 -1.56 2.81
C PRO A 76 1.11 -0.66 3.88
N THR A 77 0.29 0.00 4.69
CA THR A 77 0.74 0.92 5.74
C THR A 77 0.28 0.51 7.15
N THR A 78 -0.36 -0.64 7.27
CA THR A 78 -0.79 -1.17 8.57
C THR A 78 0.41 -1.40 9.49
N ALA A 79 0.28 -1.01 10.74
CA ALA A 79 1.33 -1.05 11.77
C ALA A 79 2.55 -0.12 11.53
N LEU A 80 2.43 0.88 10.67
CA LEU A 80 3.40 1.97 10.54
C LEU A 80 2.91 3.20 11.31
N ASP A 81 3.84 3.98 11.86
CA ASP A 81 3.50 5.30 12.38
C ASP A 81 3.10 6.26 11.23
N VAL A 82 2.34 7.30 11.56
CA VAL A 82 1.75 8.24 10.58
C VAL A 82 2.80 8.86 9.66
N THR A 83 3.99 9.15 10.20
CA THR A 83 5.07 9.78 9.43
C THR A 83 5.64 8.80 8.39
N ILE A 84 5.92 7.57 8.80
CA ILE A 84 6.42 6.52 7.90
C ILE A 84 5.34 6.10 6.90
N GLN A 85 4.07 6.00 7.33
CA GLN A 85 2.93 5.75 6.45
C GLN A 85 2.91 6.75 5.29
N ARG A 86 2.99 8.05 5.59
CA ARG A 86 3.01 9.08 4.55
C ARG A 86 4.17 8.92 3.58
N GLN A 87 5.39 8.70 4.10
CA GLN A 87 6.57 8.49 3.27
C GLN A 87 6.44 7.28 2.34
N VAL A 88 5.85 6.18 2.82
CA VAL A 88 5.62 4.98 2.02
C VAL A 88 4.58 5.24 0.92
N ILE A 89 3.51 5.97 1.22
CA ILE A 89 2.48 6.33 0.24
C ILE A 89 3.05 7.24 -0.84
N ASP A 90 3.80 8.28 -0.46
CA ASP A 90 4.41 9.21 -1.41
C ASP A 90 5.41 8.46 -2.32
N LEU A 91 6.25 7.59 -1.76
CA LEU A 91 7.14 6.72 -2.51
C LEU A 91 6.38 5.82 -3.52
N MET A 92 5.28 5.19 -3.10
CA MET A 92 4.47 4.37 -4.00
C MET A 92 3.90 5.18 -5.16
N LYS A 93 3.43 6.40 -4.93
CA LYS A 93 2.91 7.30 -5.97
C LYS A 93 4.01 7.68 -6.98
N GLU A 94 5.18 8.03 -6.49
CA GLU A 94 6.34 8.36 -7.33
C GLU A 94 6.71 7.19 -8.23
N LEU A 95 6.85 5.99 -7.66
CA LEU A 95 7.24 4.79 -8.41
C LEU A 95 6.15 4.33 -9.39
N VAL A 96 4.87 4.45 -9.02
CA VAL A 96 3.74 4.16 -9.93
C VAL A 96 3.77 5.08 -11.15
N ALA A 97 4.03 6.38 -10.94
CA ALA A 97 4.13 7.35 -12.02
C ALA A 97 5.38 7.10 -12.89
N GLU A 98 6.53 6.82 -12.28
CA GLU A 98 7.79 6.55 -12.97
C GLU A 98 7.70 5.30 -13.86
N PHE A 99 7.13 4.22 -13.34
CA PHE A 99 7.03 2.95 -14.07
C PHE A 99 5.79 2.84 -14.98
N GLY A 100 4.91 3.85 -14.97
CA GLY A 100 3.69 3.85 -15.78
C GLY A 100 2.74 2.69 -15.47
N MET A 101 2.69 2.25 -14.20
CA MET A 101 1.86 1.13 -13.75
C MET A 101 0.54 1.61 -13.14
N SER A 102 -0.37 0.68 -12.92
CA SER A 102 -1.56 0.90 -12.11
C SER A 102 -1.38 0.30 -10.72
N ILE A 103 -2.07 0.86 -9.71
CA ILE A 103 -2.11 0.32 -8.36
C ILE A 103 -3.54 0.04 -7.93
N LEU A 104 -3.77 -1.15 -7.36
CA LEU A 104 -4.96 -1.48 -6.60
C LEU A 104 -4.63 -1.37 -5.11
N PHE A 105 -5.12 -0.31 -4.48
CA PHE A 105 -4.89 -0.04 -3.07
C PHE A 105 -6.06 -0.58 -2.25
N ILE A 106 -5.80 -1.51 -1.34
CA ILE A 106 -6.80 -2.05 -0.41
C ILE A 106 -6.47 -1.49 0.97
N THR A 107 -7.39 -0.76 1.58
CA THR A 107 -7.20 -0.17 2.90
C THR A 107 -8.55 0.23 3.52
N HIS A 108 -8.59 0.32 4.84
CA HIS A 108 -9.70 0.89 5.60
C HIS A 108 -9.51 2.39 5.87
N ASP A 109 -8.37 2.98 5.51
CA ASP A 109 -8.07 4.40 5.73
C ASP A 109 -8.60 5.25 4.57
N LEU A 110 -9.75 5.90 4.78
CA LEU A 110 -10.36 6.79 3.80
C LEU A 110 -9.51 8.04 3.52
N GLY A 111 -8.70 8.47 4.48
CA GLY A 111 -7.77 9.59 4.31
C GLY A 111 -6.67 9.27 3.29
N VAL A 112 -6.16 8.04 3.33
CA VAL A 112 -5.21 7.54 2.33
C VAL A 112 -5.86 7.50 0.95
N ILE A 113 -7.06 6.92 0.84
CA ILE A 113 -7.79 6.83 -0.43
C ILE A 113 -8.06 8.22 -1.02
N ALA A 114 -8.48 9.17 -0.20
CA ALA A 114 -8.75 10.55 -0.65
C ALA A 114 -7.54 11.24 -1.27
N GLN A 115 -6.31 10.87 -0.83
CA GLN A 115 -5.07 11.48 -1.27
C GLN A 115 -4.37 10.74 -2.43
N THR A 116 -4.71 9.46 -2.64
CA THR A 116 -3.92 8.57 -3.51
C THR A 116 -4.68 8.03 -4.70
N ALA A 117 -5.99 7.80 -4.59
CA ALA A 117 -6.73 7.06 -5.59
C ALA A 117 -7.52 7.99 -6.52
N ASP A 118 -7.61 7.63 -7.80
CA ASP A 118 -8.49 8.28 -8.77
C ASP A 118 -9.93 7.77 -8.64
N ARG A 119 -10.07 6.49 -8.33
CA ARG A 119 -11.36 5.79 -8.20
C ARG A 119 -11.38 4.96 -6.93
N VAL A 120 -12.55 4.81 -6.36
CA VAL A 120 -12.77 3.97 -5.17
C VAL A 120 -13.91 2.99 -5.40
N ALA A 121 -13.79 1.82 -4.78
CA ALA A 121 -14.85 0.84 -4.62
C ALA A 121 -15.05 0.57 -3.12
N VAL A 122 -16.22 0.88 -2.59
CA VAL A 122 -16.57 0.60 -1.19
C VAL A 122 -17.15 -0.81 -1.12
N MET A 123 -16.49 -1.65 -0.32
CA MET A 123 -16.85 -3.06 -0.15
C MET A 123 -17.42 -3.32 1.24
N TYR A 124 -18.43 -4.18 1.32
CA TYR A 124 -19.00 -4.69 2.58
C TYR A 124 -19.45 -6.13 2.37
N LEU A 125 -19.06 -7.02 3.28
CA LEU A 125 -19.37 -8.46 3.22
C LEU A 125 -19.12 -9.10 1.83
N GLY A 126 -17.96 -8.80 1.25
CA GLY A 126 -17.56 -9.36 -0.05
C GLY A 126 -18.27 -8.77 -1.26
N ARG A 127 -19.14 -7.76 -1.09
CA ARG A 127 -19.86 -7.09 -2.18
C ARG A 127 -19.44 -5.63 -2.33
N ILE A 128 -19.28 -5.19 -3.58
CA ILE A 128 -19.08 -3.77 -3.88
C ILE A 128 -20.43 -3.09 -3.81
N LEU A 129 -20.59 -2.19 -2.85
CA LEU A 129 -21.84 -1.42 -2.64
C LEU A 129 -21.87 -0.13 -3.42
N GLU A 130 -20.73 0.50 -3.61
CA GLU A 130 -20.58 1.76 -4.33
C GLU A 130 -19.22 1.84 -5.00
N ARG A 131 -19.14 2.43 -6.19
CA ARG A 131 -17.88 2.69 -6.89
C ARG A 131 -17.98 3.93 -7.77
N GLY A 132 -16.88 4.67 -7.86
CA GLY A 132 -16.84 5.87 -8.69
C GLY A 132 -15.51 6.61 -8.60
N PRO A 133 -15.41 7.82 -9.18
CA PRO A 133 -14.33 8.74 -8.91
C PRO A 133 -14.29 9.04 -7.40
N VAL A 134 -13.08 9.07 -6.82
CA VAL A 134 -12.92 9.30 -5.37
C VAL A 134 -13.64 10.55 -4.92
N ARG A 135 -13.47 11.66 -5.65
CA ARG A 135 -14.10 12.93 -5.31
C ARG A 135 -15.62 12.83 -5.18
N ASP A 136 -16.27 12.10 -6.09
CA ASP A 136 -17.73 11.99 -6.13
C ASP A 136 -18.23 11.11 -4.98
N VAL A 137 -17.63 9.93 -4.81
CA VAL A 137 -18.02 8.97 -3.76
C VAL A 137 -17.79 9.54 -2.35
N LEU A 138 -16.67 10.26 -2.12
CA LEU A 138 -16.41 10.85 -0.82
C LEU A 138 -17.25 12.11 -0.53
N ARG A 139 -17.60 12.90 -1.57
CA ARG A 139 -18.33 14.15 -1.39
C ARG A 139 -19.84 13.98 -1.48
N TYR A 140 -20.31 13.06 -2.34
CA TYR A 140 -21.73 12.81 -2.62
C TYR A 140 -22.05 11.31 -2.60
N PRO A 141 -21.81 10.62 -1.45
CA PRO A 141 -22.03 9.19 -1.37
C PRO A 141 -23.50 8.83 -1.63
N ALA A 142 -23.74 7.95 -2.60
CA ALA A 142 -25.07 7.49 -2.94
C ALA A 142 -25.57 6.40 -2.00
N HIS A 143 -24.65 5.48 -1.58
CA HIS A 143 -25.02 4.36 -0.74
C HIS A 143 -25.04 4.73 0.76
N ALA A 144 -26.05 4.22 1.49
CA ALA A 144 -26.21 4.52 2.92
C ALA A 144 -24.99 4.07 3.77
N TYR A 145 -24.38 2.93 3.43
CA TYR A 145 -23.19 2.43 4.13
C TYR A 145 -21.99 3.36 3.93
N THR A 146 -21.74 3.86 2.72
CA THR A 146 -20.67 4.83 2.45
C THR A 146 -20.87 6.11 3.24
N ARG A 147 -22.11 6.62 3.31
CA ARG A 147 -22.46 7.76 4.16
C ARG A 147 -22.16 7.50 5.64
N GLY A 148 -22.52 6.29 6.11
CA GLY A 148 -22.26 5.87 7.48
C GLY A 148 -20.76 5.84 7.79
N LEU A 149 -19.94 5.27 6.90
CA LEU A 149 -18.49 5.23 7.05
C LEU A 149 -17.89 6.65 7.13
N LEU A 150 -18.31 7.55 6.25
CA LEU A 150 -17.81 8.94 6.23
C LEU A 150 -18.26 9.73 7.47
N ASN A 151 -19.48 9.49 7.96
CA ASN A 151 -19.99 10.15 9.18
C ASN A 151 -19.33 9.62 10.47
N ALA A 152 -18.80 8.40 10.44
CA ALA A 152 -18.06 7.80 11.57
C ALA A 152 -16.61 8.33 11.68
N LEU A 153 -16.11 9.07 10.68
CA LEU A 153 -14.79 9.68 10.74
C LEU A 153 -14.81 10.94 11.63
N PRO A 154 -13.75 11.17 12.44
CA PRO A 154 -13.57 12.42 13.16
C PRO A 154 -13.54 13.60 12.19
N LYS A 155 -14.32 14.63 12.46
CA LYS A 155 -14.31 15.87 11.68
C LYS A 155 -13.24 16.79 12.24
N LEU A 156 -12.29 17.20 11.39
CA LEU A 156 -11.21 18.11 11.81
C LEU A 156 -11.71 19.47 12.29
N ASP A 157 -12.87 19.91 11.78
CA ASP A 157 -13.47 21.20 12.12
C ASP A 157 -14.31 21.15 13.40
N ASP A 158 -14.58 19.96 13.94
CA ASP A 158 -15.38 19.78 15.17
C ASP A 158 -14.90 18.51 15.90
N LEU A 159 -13.81 18.65 16.65
CA LEU A 159 -13.18 17.55 17.39
C LEU A 159 -14.01 17.08 18.59
N ASP A 160 -14.95 17.90 19.06
CA ASP A 160 -15.84 17.58 20.17
C ASP A 160 -17.15 16.91 19.72
N ALA A 161 -17.39 16.82 18.40
CA ALA A 161 -18.57 16.15 17.87
C ALA A 161 -18.56 14.66 18.25
N PRO A 162 -19.66 14.11 18.79
CA PRO A 162 -19.74 12.70 19.08
C PRO A 162 -19.64 11.88 17.78
N LEU A 163 -18.76 10.88 17.77
CA LEU A 163 -18.67 9.95 16.66
C LEU A 163 -20.00 9.19 16.53
N THR A 164 -20.54 9.18 15.33
CA THR A 164 -21.80 8.46 15.04
C THR A 164 -21.44 7.08 14.48
N PRO A 165 -21.52 6.01 15.29
CA PRO A 165 -21.24 4.66 14.78
C PRO A 165 -22.32 4.24 13.77
N ILE A 166 -21.95 3.36 12.85
CA ILE A 166 -22.92 2.72 11.97
C ILE A 166 -23.78 1.78 12.83
N PRO A 167 -25.12 1.94 12.86
CA PRO A 167 -25.99 1.13 13.68
C PRO A 167 -26.06 -0.32 13.18
N GLY A 168 -26.14 -1.27 14.12
CA GLY A 168 -26.30 -2.70 13.84
C GLY A 168 -25.01 -3.50 14.03
N ASP A 169 -25.16 -4.81 14.12
CA ASP A 169 -24.05 -5.76 14.20
C ASP A 169 -23.65 -6.23 12.81
N ILE A 170 -22.38 -6.61 12.67
CA ILE A 170 -21.88 -7.22 11.41
C ILE A 170 -22.48 -8.63 11.36
N PRO A 171 -23.36 -8.94 10.37
CA PRO A 171 -23.90 -10.28 10.24
C PRO A 171 -22.79 -11.28 9.92
N SER A 172 -22.94 -12.51 10.44
CA SER A 172 -22.00 -13.59 10.10
C SER A 172 -21.98 -13.80 8.60
N PRO A 173 -20.82 -13.88 7.98
CA PRO A 173 -20.70 -14.26 6.57
C PRO A 173 -21.06 -15.76 6.45
N LEU A 174 -22.31 -16.08 6.14
CA LEU A 174 -22.78 -17.42 5.80
C LEU A 174 -22.99 -17.49 4.30
#